data_c92fc13d195a41408cc0d6f0c4d3c7df
#
_entry.id   c92fc13d195a41408cc0d6f0c4d3c7df
#
_cell.length_a   1.000
_cell.length_b   1.000
_cell.length_c   1.000
_cell.angle_alpha   90.00
_cell.angle_beta   90.00
_cell.angle_gamma   90.00
#
_symmetry.space_group_name_H-M   'P 1'
#
loop_
_entity.id
_entity.type
_entity.pdbx_description
1 polymer ?
#
loop_
_entity_poly.entity_id
_entity_poly.type
_entity_poly.pdbx_seq_one_letter_code
_entity_poly.pdbx_strand_id
1 'polypeptide(L)'
;PAQLTPIGLNHSPVFLAGFPTYSLTQVIRQSAKHPLAPILEGFRSYVLGHSESLPRISPCPELVRMTNDEFNKTIISEFTSGWSSSKSKVLAWRNKTVTKYNQMLFTGVNNRSNFEIGDVVVNNKAIPNIATDAEVEIVSVLSMFSLGVRGHRYIVNTGAKSVHVFVPDNPTDYKKHLNRAIKD
;
A
#
# COMPACT_ATOMS: atom_id res chain seq x y z
N PRO A 1 10.68 14.47 -17.44
CA PRO A 1 9.55 13.88 -16.70
C PRO A 1 10.05 12.90 -15.66
N ALA A 2 9.66 13.12 -14.41
CA ALA A 2 10.09 12.31 -13.26
C ALA A 2 9.29 11.00 -13.11
N GLN A 3 8.80 10.43 -14.20
CA GLN A 3 8.07 9.17 -14.19
C GLN A 3 9.03 8.00 -14.30
N LEU A 4 8.74 6.91 -13.60
CA LEU A 4 9.49 5.67 -13.71
C LEU A 4 9.50 5.18 -15.17
N THR A 5 10.70 5.00 -15.69
CA THR A 5 10.90 4.46 -17.04
C THR A 5 10.83 2.93 -17.01
N PRO A 6 10.38 2.28 -18.09
CA PRO A 6 10.49 0.83 -18.22
C PRO A 6 11.95 0.37 -18.07
N ILE A 7 12.13 -0.84 -17.52
CA ILE A 7 13.48 -1.42 -17.32
C ILE A 7 14.22 -1.46 -18.66
N GLY A 8 15.44 -0.94 -18.66
CA GLY A 8 16.31 -0.90 -19.84
C GLY A 8 16.10 0.30 -20.76
N LEU A 9 15.22 1.24 -20.44
CA LEU A 9 15.01 2.47 -21.21
C LEU A 9 15.38 3.70 -20.39
N ASN A 10 15.99 4.69 -21.03
CA ASN A 10 16.30 5.98 -20.40
C ASN A 10 15.07 6.90 -20.31
N HIS A 11 14.10 6.70 -21.19
CA HIS A 11 12.85 7.47 -21.25
C HIS A 11 11.66 6.56 -21.53
N SER A 12 10.49 6.92 -21.02
CA SER A 12 9.25 6.24 -21.38
C SER A 12 8.94 6.49 -22.88
N PRO A 13 8.62 5.45 -23.68
CA PRO A 13 8.25 5.59 -25.08
C PRO A 13 7.11 6.57 -25.32
N VAL A 14 6.20 6.75 -24.37
CA VAL A 14 5.07 7.68 -24.45
C VAL A 14 5.55 9.13 -24.66
N PHE A 15 6.66 9.52 -24.02
CA PHE A 15 7.20 10.88 -24.18
C PHE A 15 7.94 11.10 -25.50
N LEU A 16 8.30 10.02 -26.19
CA LEU A 16 8.95 10.06 -27.50
C LEU A 16 7.95 9.96 -28.66
N ALA A 17 6.70 9.65 -28.37
CA ALA A 17 5.65 9.39 -29.38
C ALA A 17 5.07 10.67 -30.02
N GLY A 18 5.55 11.86 -29.64
CA GLY A 18 5.11 13.13 -30.24
C GLY A 18 3.66 13.56 -29.88
N PHE A 19 3.06 12.95 -28.85
CA PHE A 19 1.75 13.37 -28.39
C PHE A 19 1.76 14.78 -27.78
N PRO A 20 0.67 15.56 -27.89
CA PRO A 20 0.52 16.81 -27.20
C PRO A 20 0.76 16.63 -25.69
N THR A 21 1.63 17.47 -25.12
CA THR A 21 1.99 17.42 -23.72
C THR A 21 1.34 18.56 -22.95
N TYR A 22 0.65 18.22 -21.86
CA TYR A 22 0.07 19.18 -20.93
C TYR A 22 0.75 19.03 -19.58
N SER A 23 1.21 20.14 -19.02
CA SER A 23 1.85 20.14 -17.70
C SER A 23 0.90 20.65 -16.64
N LEU A 24 0.69 19.86 -15.59
CA LEU A 24 -0.02 20.28 -14.39
C LEU A 24 0.93 21.09 -13.52
N THR A 25 0.70 22.39 -13.38
CA THR A 25 1.61 23.30 -12.65
C THR A 25 1.15 23.61 -11.23
N GLN A 26 -0.14 23.39 -10.94
CA GLN A 26 -0.70 23.68 -9.62
C GLN A 26 -0.67 22.46 -8.70
N VAL A 27 -0.12 22.64 -7.50
CA VAL A 27 -0.17 21.62 -6.43
C VAL A 27 -1.51 21.75 -5.70
N ILE A 28 -2.38 20.73 -5.86
CA ILE A 28 -3.72 20.71 -5.26
C ILE A 28 -3.76 19.88 -3.97
N ARG A 29 -2.92 18.84 -3.88
CA ARG A 29 -2.96 17.86 -2.77
C ARG A 29 -2.52 18.41 -1.43
N GLN A 30 -1.74 19.47 -1.44
CA GLN A 30 -1.19 20.07 -0.21
C GLN A 30 -1.35 21.59 -0.27
N SER A 31 -1.71 22.20 0.86
CA SER A 31 -1.65 23.65 1.01
C SER A 31 -0.20 24.13 0.86
N ALA A 32 0.01 25.27 0.23
CA ALA A 32 1.31 25.93 0.17
C ALA A 32 1.89 26.24 1.58
N LYS A 33 1.04 26.27 2.60
CA LYS A 33 1.42 26.44 4.01
C LYS A 33 1.79 25.13 4.71
N HIS A 34 1.66 23.98 4.03
CA HIS A 34 2.02 22.68 4.65
C HIS A 34 3.53 22.62 4.92
N PRO A 35 3.99 22.21 6.12
CA PRO A 35 5.41 22.20 6.49
C PRO A 35 6.32 21.41 5.53
N LEU A 36 5.81 20.38 4.88
CA LEU A 36 6.54 19.60 3.89
C LEU A 36 6.59 20.26 2.49
N ALA A 37 5.80 21.29 2.21
CA ALA A 37 5.72 21.89 0.88
C ALA A 37 7.09 22.43 0.39
N PRO A 38 7.90 23.13 1.20
CA PRO A 38 9.23 23.60 0.78
C PRO A 38 10.20 22.46 0.44
N ILE A 39 10.11 21.35 1.19
CA ILE A 39 10.95 20.15 0.97
C ILE A 39 10.59 19.51 -0.37
N LEU A 40 9.30 19.32 -0.63
CA LEU A 40 8.81 18.73 -1.88
C LEU A 40 9.13 19.61 -3.10
N GLU A 41 9.01 20.93 -2.96
CA GLU A 41 9.39 21.87 -4.02
C GLU A 41 10.90 21.86 -4.28
N GLY A 42 11.71 21.72 -3.24
CA GLY A 42 13.16 21.53 -3.37
C GLY A 42 13.50 20.25 -4.17
N PHE A 43 12.86 19.13 -3.87
CA PHE A 43 13.03 17.90 -4.66
C PHE A 43 12.54 18.06 -6.09
N ARG A 44 11.43 18.73 -6.31
CA ARG A 44 10.91 19.02 -7.64
C ARG A 44 11.89 19.86 -8.46
N SER A 45 12.41 20.93 -7.86
CA SER A 45 13.39 21.81 -8.50
C SER A 45 14.67 21.06 -8.89
N TYR A 46 15.15 20.16 -8.02
CA TYR A 46 16.30 19.30 -8.33
C TYR A 46 15.99 18.34 -9.51
N VAL A 47 14.86 17.68 -9.51
CA VAL A 47 14.46 16.74 -10.59
C VAL A 47 14.27 17.46 -11.92
N LEU A 48 13.80 18.70 -11.90
CA LEU A 48 13.60 19.51 -13.10
C LEU A 48 14.89 20.19 -13.60
N GLY A 49 16.02 20.00 -12.89
CA GLY A 49 17.29 20.64 -13.22
C GLY A 49 17.37 22.13 -12.87
N HIS A 50 16.44 22.65 -12.07
CA HIS A 50 16.45 24.02 -11.60
C HIS A 50 17.36 24.21 -10.37
N SER A 51 17.83 23.13 -9.76
CA SER A 51 18.79 23.12 -8.66
C SER A 51 19.82 22.02 -8.89
N GLU A 52 21.09 22.33 -8.63
CA GLU A 52 22.21 21.38 -8.77
C GLU A 52 22.35 20.44 -7.58
N SER A 53 21.69 20.73 -6.46
CA SER A 53 21.80 19.95 -5.24
C SER A 53 20.44 19.50 -4.72
N LEU A 54 20.44 18.32 -4.09
CA LEU A 54 19.28 17.85 -3.35
C LEU A 54 18.95 18.78 -2.17
N PRO A 55 17.66 19.02 -1.89
CA PRO A 55 17.28 19.84 -0.75
C PRO A 55 17.75 19.20 0.56
N ARG A 56 18.23 20.02 1.48
CA ARG A 56 18.50 19.57 2.85
C ARG A 56 17.17 19.36 3.58
N ILE A 57 17.01 18.18 4.14
CA ILE A 57 15.85 17.86 4.98
C ILE A 57 16.23 18.18 6.43
N SER A 58 15.71 19.29 6.95
CA SER A 58 15.86 19.64 8.36
C SER A 58 14.66 19.11 9.15
N PRO A 59 14.87 18.49 10.32
CA PRO A 59 13.78 18.10 11.19
C PRO A 59 12.92 19.32 11.59
N CYS A 60 11.61 19.10 11.63
CA CYS A 60 10.64 20.04 12.15
C CYS A 60 9.60 19.24 12.97
N PRO A 61 8.66 19.86 13.69
CA PRO A 61 7.67 19.14 14.47
C PRO A 61 6.90 18.08 13.67
N GLU A 62 6.68 18.33 12.38
CA GLU A 62 5.96 17.46 11.45
C GLU A 62 6.86 16.45 10.73
N LEU A 63 8.19 16.58 10.86
CA LEU A 63 9.16 15.72 10.18
C LEU A 63 10.30 15.35 11.11
N VAL A 64 10.20 14.19 11.70
CA VAL A 64 11.19 13.66 12.66
C VAL A 64 12.05 12.61 11.99
N ARG A 65 13.37 12.74 12.12
CA ARG A 65 14.32 11.70 11.73
C ARG A 65 14.49 10.72 12.88
N MET A 66 14.35 9.44 12.58
CA MET A 66 14.47 8.36 13.57
C MET A 66 15.48 7.32 13.12
N THR A 67 16.11 6.64 14.05
CA THR A 67 16.81 5.37 13.81
C THR A 67 15.80 4.26 13.52
N ASN A 68 16.26 3.13 12.97
CA ASN A 68 15.38 1.99 12.74
C ASN A 68 14.72 1.47 14.03
N ASP A 69 15.45 1.48 15.14
CA ASP A 69 14.94 1.01 16.43
C ASP A 69 13.87 1.94 17.02
N GLU A 70 14.11 3.26 16.95
CA GLU A 70 13.11 4.25 17.35
C GLU A 70 11.86 4.16 16.48
N PHE A 71 12.03 4.02 15.17
CA PHE A 71 10.92 3.87 14.23
C PHE A 71 10.09 2.61 14.51
N ASN A 72 10.75 1.46 14.76
CA ASN A 72 10.06 0.22 15.13
C ASN A 72 9.29 0.36 16.45
N LYS A 73 9.87 1.00 17.48
CA LYS A 73 9.19 1.25 18.75
C LYS A 73 7.98 2.16 18.55
N THR A 74 8.11 3.21 17.74
CA THR A 74 7.01 4.12 17.43
C THR A 74 5.88 3.39 16.70
N ILE A 75 6.19 2.57 15.70
CA ILE A 75 5.17 1.75 15.00
C ILE A 75 4.44 0.86 15.99
N ILE A 76 5.16 0.11 16.82
CA ILE A 76 4.53 -0.78 17.81
C ILE A 76 3.61 0.00 18.75
N SER A 77 4.07 1.12 19.27
CA SER A 77 3.27 1.99 20.15
C SER A 77 2.01 2.49 19.46
N GLU A 78 2.12 3.02 18.24
CA GLU A 78 1.00 3.55 17.46
C GLU A 78 -0.06 2.48 17.17
N PHE A 79 0.38 1.28 16.80
CA PHE A 79 -0.54 0.21 16.39
C PHE A 79 -1.11 -0.60 17.55
N THR A 80 -0.57 -0.47 18.77
CA THR A 80 -1.14 -1.06 19.99
C THR A 80 -2.15 -0.17 20.69
N SER A 81 -2.11 1.13 20.48
CA SER A 81 -2.91 2.13 21.23
C SER A 81 -4.22 2.54 20.55
N GLY A 82 -4.93 1.61 19.90
CA GLY A 82 -6.19 1.92 19.23
C GLY A 82 -5.99 2.58 17.87
N TRP A 83 -5.18 1.97 17.04
CA TRP A 83 -4.89 2.42 15.69
C TRP A 83 -6.14 2.48 14.79
N SER A 84 -6.14 3.42 13.88
CA SER A 84 -7.05 3.43 12.73
C SER A 84 -6.31 3.90 11.47
N SER A 85 -6.75 3.42 10.31
CA SER A 85 -6.14 3.76 9.01
C SER A 85 -6.20 5.24 8.65
N SER A 86 -7.09 6.00 9.30
CA SER A 86 -7.20 7.44 9.15
C SER A 86 -6.19 8.22 10.00
N LYS A 87 -5.61 7.60 11.04
CA LYS A 87 -4.66 8.26 11.95
C LYS A 87 -3.22 8.14 11.48
N SER A 88 -2.78 6.91 11.17
CA SER A 88 -1.38 6.67 10.82
C SER A 88 -1.22 5.53 9.82
N LYS A 89 -0.21 5.66 8.96
CA LYS A 89 0.17 4.66 7.96
C LYS A 89 1.67 4.52 7.91
N VAL A 90 2.15 3.28 7.70
CA VAL A 90 3.55 2.99 7.43
C VAL A 90 3.73 2.87 5.92
N LEU A 91 4.60 3.72 5.37
CA LEU A 91 4.96 3.69 3.96
C LEU A 91 6.35 3.11 3.79
N ALA A 92 6.53 2.22 2.84
CA ALA A 92 7.82 1.65 2.49
C ALA A 92 7.97 1.51 0.98
N TRP A 93 9.19 1.72 0.49
CA TRP A 93 9.51 1.66 -0.93
C TRP A 93 9.37 0.26 -1.54
N ARG A 94 9.71 -0.79 -0.77
CA ARG A 94 9.74 -2.17 -1.27
C ARG A 94 8.62 -3.00 -0.66
N ASN A 95 7.92 -3.77 -1.49
CA ASN A 95 6.89 -4.71 -1.02
C ASN A 95 7.40 -5.68 0.04
N LYS A 96 8.65 -6.14 -0.05
CA LYS A 96 9.28 -6.98 0.98
C LYS A 96 9.30 -6.28 2.35
N THR A 97 9.57 -4.98 2.37
CA THR A 97 9.57 -4.17 3.60
C THR A 97 8.15 -3.99 4.15
N VAL A 98 7.18 -3.72 3.26
CA VAL A 98 5.76 -3.65 3.64
C VAL A 98 5.31 -4.98 4.28
N THR A 99 5.63 -6.11 3.63
CA THR A 99 5.32 -7.46 4.17
C THR A 99 5.95 -7.70 5.53
N LYS A 100 7.21 -7.27 5.73
CA LYS A 100 7.89 -7.38 7.02
C LYS A 100 7.15 -6.61 8.13
N TYR A 101 6.75 -5.36 7.87
CA TYR A 101 6.01 -4.57 8.85
C TYR A 101 4.61 -5.14 9.10
N ASN A 102 3.90 -5.57 8.07
CA ASN A 102 2.61 -6.22 8.24
C ASN A 102 2.74 -7.49 9.10
N GLN A 103 3.74 -8.33 8.85
CA GLN A 103 4.00 -9.50 9.69
C GLN A 103 4.34 -9.13 11.14
N MET A 104 5.23 -8.15 11.33
CA MET A 104 5.61 -7.69 12.68
C MET A 104 4.39 -7.21 13.47
N LEU A 105 3.49 -6.46 12.85
CA LEU A 105 2.29 -5.95 13.50
C LEU A 105 1.24 -7.04 13.69
N PHE A 106 1.02 -7.88 12.69
CA PHE A 106 -0.03 -8.87 12.70
C PHE A 106 0.28 -10.04 13.64
N THR A 107 1.48 -10.63 13.54
CA THR A 107 1.87 -11.76 14.38
C THR A 107 2.58 -11.35 15.65
N GLY A 108 3.47 -10.35 15.58
CA GLY A 108 4.30 -9.94 16.71
C GLY A 108 3.55 -9.09 17.75
N VAL A 109 2.69 -8.19 17.31
CA VAL A 109 1.94 -7.30 18.21
C VAL A 109 0.58 -7.89 18.57
N ASN A 110 -0.17 -8.35 17.58
CA ASN A 110 -1.53 -8.84 17.79
C ASN A 110 -1.61 -10.35 18.06
N ASN A 111 -0.50 -11.08 17.96
CA ASN A 111 -0.43 -12.55 18.12
C ASN A 111 -1.48 -13.30 17.30
N ARG A 112 -1.72 -12.85 16.07
CA ARG A 112 -2.75 -13.39 15.18
C ARG A 112 -2.14 -14.17 14.03
N SER A 113 -2.82 -15.23 13.61
CA SER A 113 -2.48 -16.01 12.40
C SER A 113 -3.43 -15.74 11.24
N ASN A 114 -4.64 -15.26 11.50
CA ASN A 114 -5.69 -15.00 10.52
C ASN A 114 -6.30 -13.62 10.72
N PHE A 115 -6.91 -13.09 9.66
CA PHE A 115 -7.69 -11.87 9.74
C PHE A 115 -8.98 -12.09 10.55
N GLU A 116 -9.42 -11.04 11.22
CA GLU A 116 -10.62 -11.02 12.05
C GLU A 116 -11.61 -9.94 11.59
N ILE A 117 -12.83 -10.00 12.14
CA ILE A 117 -13.84 -8.97 11.90
C ILE A 117 -13.34 -7.63 12.44
N GLY A 118 -13.49 -6.57 11.65
CA GLY A 118 -13.01 -5.23 11.94
C GLY A 118 -11.59 -4.93 11.41
N ASP A 119 -10.87 -5.94 10.90
CA ASP A 119 -9.58 -5.68 10.25
C ASP A 119 -9.79 -4.90 8.94
N VAL A 120 -8.93 -3.91 8.73
CA VAL A 120 -8.86 -3.15 7.48
C VAL A 120 -7.72 -3.71 6.64
N VAL A 121 -8.04 -4.14 5.43
CA VAL A 121 -7.08 -4.70 4.47
C VAL A 121 -7.05 -3.90 3.19
N VAL A 122 -5.92 -3.90 2.51
CA VAL A 122 -5.76 -3.22 1.21
C VAL A 122 -5.82 -4.25 0.09
N ASN A 123 -6.70 -4.01 -0.88
CA ASN A 123 -6.79 -4.84 -2.07
C ASN A 123 -5.64 -4.52 -3.03
N ASN A 124 -4.70 -5.44 -3.20
CA ASN A 124 -3.55 -5.28 -4.10
C ASN A 124 -3.67 -6.05 -5.43
N LYS A 125 -4.85 -6.58 -5.74
CA LYS A 125 -5.11 -7.36 -6.97
C LYS A 125 -6.41 -6.91 -7.61
N ALA A 126 -6.56 -7.21 -8.90
CA ALA A 126 -7.83 -7.04 -9.58
C ALA A 126 -8.86 -8.04 -9.04
N ILE A 127 -9.76 -7.59 -8.19
CA ILE A 127 -10.91 -8.34 -7.68
C ILE A 127 -12.17 -7.65 -8.20
N PRO A 128 -13.14 -8.35 -8.76
CA PRO A 128 -14.39 -7.75 -9.20
C PRO A 128 -15.06 -6.95 -8.06
N ASN A 129 -15.50 -5.75 -8.37
CA ASN A 129 -16.16 -4.81 -7.45
C ASN A 129 -15.29 -4.28 -6.29
N ILE A 130 -13.99 -4.49 -6.29
CA ILE A 130 -13.05 -3.86 -5.36
C ILE A 130 -11.97 -3.16 -6.17
N ALA A 131 -11.85 -1.85 -6.03
CA ALA A 131 -10.78 -1.11 -6.68
C ALA A 131 -9.41 -1.56 -6.16
N THR A 132 -8.41 -1.58 -7.03
CA THR A 132 -7.02 -1.79 -6.62
C THR A 132 -6.61 -0.66 -5.67
N ASP A 133 -5.86 -0.99 -4.63
CA ASP A 133 -5.44 -0.10 -3.54
C ASP A 133 -6.59 0.44 -2.65
N ALA A 134 -7.81 -0.08 -2.82
CA ALA A 134 -8.91 0.25 -1.92
C ALA A 134 -8.69 -0.40 -0.54
N GLU A 135 -8.91 0.39 0.51
CA GLU A 135 -9.03 -0.10 1.88
C GLU A 135 -10.45 -0.65 2.07
N VAL A 136 -10.56 -1.87 2.58
CA VAL A 136 -11.82 -2.54 2.83
C VAL A 136 -11.81 -3.15 4.23
N GLU A 137 -12.94 -3.07 4.91
CA GLU A 137 -13.12 -3.64 6.24
C GLU A 137 -13.70 -5.06 6.16
N ILE A 138 -13.17 -5.98 6.95
CA ILE A 138 -13.68 -7.33 7.10
C ILE A 138 -14.87 -7.31 8.05
N VAL A 139 -16.05 -7.64 7.53
CA VAL A 139 -17.32 -7.64 8.31
C VAL A 139 -17.78 -9.04 8.69
N SER A 140 -17.24 -10.08 8.07
CA SER A 140 -17.55 -11.48 8.43
C SER A 140 -16.42 -12.41 8.02
N VAL A 141 -16.20 -13.44 8.83
CA VAL A 141 -15.22 -14.52 8.58
C VAL A 141 -15.92 -15.86 8.78
N LEU A 142 -15.79 -16.75 7.81
CA LEU A 142 -16.35 -18.09 7.86
C LEU A 142 -15.33 -19.12 7.35
N SER A 143 -15.00 -20.11 8.18
CA SER A 143 -14.20 -21.25 7.74
C SER A 143 -14.98 -22.12 6.78
N MET A 144 -14.40 -22.47 5.63
CA MET A 144 -15.04 -23.30 4.63
C MET A 144 -14.04 -24.06 3.76
N PHE A 145 -14.56 -24.97 2.95
CA PHE A 145 -13.80 -25.62 1.89
C PHE A 145 -14.22 -25.06 0.53
N SER A 146 -13.25 -24.84 -0.35
CA SER A 146 -13.48 -24.52 -1.74
C SER A 146 -12.52 -25.34 -2.61
N LEU A 147 -13.05 -26.01 -3.63
CA LEU A 147 -12.30 -26.94 -4.49
C LEU A 147 -11.51 -27.99 -3.66
N GLY A 148 -12.08 -28.49 -2.55
CA GLY A 148 -11.43 -29.47 -1.68
C GLY A 148 -10.32 -28.90 -0.78
N VAL A 149 -10.04 -27.61 -0.83
CA VAL A 149 -9.03 -26.96 0.00
C VAL A 149 -9.70 -26.14 1.10
N ARG A 150 -9.23 -26.33 2.33
CA ARG A 150 -9.69 -25.55 3.49
C ARG A 150 -9.22 -24.11 3.38
N GLY A 151 -10.02 -23.20 3.88
CA GLY A 151 -9.69 -21.78 3.95
C GLY A 151 -10.80 -20.99 4.64
N HIS A 152 -10.72 -19.67 4.46
CA HIS A 152 -11.65 -18.74 5.08
C HIS A 152 -12.34 -17.90 4.00
N ARG A 153 -13.65 -17.78 4.07
CA ARG A 153 -14.41 -16.80 3.30
C ARG A 153 -14.56 -15.54 4.15
N TYR A 154 -14.01 -14.47 3.64
CA TYR A 154 -14.15 -13.14 4.18
C TYR A 154 -15.24 -12.39 3.43
N ILE A 155 -16.11 -11.71 4.15
CA ILE A 155 -17.01 -10.72 3.58
C ILE A 155 -16.39 -9.37 3.90
N VAL A 156 -16.08 -8.60 2.86
CA VAL A 156 -15.46 -7.28 2.98
C VAL A 156 -16.44 -6.20 2.54
N ASN A 157 -16.47 -5.10 3.27
CA ASN A 157 -17.29 -3.94 2.96
C ASN A 157 -16.48 -2.93 2.15
N THR A 158 -16.98 -2.56 0.97
CA THR A 158 -16.36 -1.55 0.10
C THR A 158 -17.01 -0.17 0.25
N GLY A 159 -17.88 0.01 1.24
CA GLY A 159 -18.72 1.20 1.38
C GLY A 159 -19.99 1.18 0.50
N ALA A 160 -19.91 0.61 -0.69
CA ALA A 160 -21.05 0.52 -1.62
C ALA A 160 -21.68 -0.88 -1.66
N LYS A 161 -20.87 -1.93 -1.46
CA LYS A 161 -21.27 -3.34 -1.57
C LYS A 161 -20.46 -4.21 -0.63
N SER A 162 -21.00 -5.38 -0.29
CA SER A 162 -20.26 -6.46 0.33
C SER A 162 -19.72 -7.41 -0.74
N VAL A 163 -18.45 -7.76 -0.66
CA VAL A 163 -17.78 -8.68 -1.58
C VAL A 163 -17.26 -9.88 -0.82
N HIS A 164 -17.41 -11.07 -1.40
CA HIS A 164 -16.93 -12.31 -0.81
C HIS A 164 -15.56 -12.67 -1.38
N VAL A 165 -14.59 -12.87 -0.51
CA VAL A 165 -13.22 -13.25 -0.88
C VAL A 165 -12.85 -14.53 -0.17
N PHE A 166 -12.42 -15.55 -0.92
CA PHE A 166 -11.91 -16.79 -0.34
C PHE A 166 -10.39 -16.75 -0.26
N VAL A 167 -9.86 -17.01 0.92
CA VAL A 167 -8.42 -17.12 1.18
C VAL A 167 -8.13 -18.56 1.61
N PRO A 168 -7.45 -19.37 0.80
CA PRO A 168 -7.10 -20.73 1.15
C PRO A 168 -5.96 -20.77 2.19
N ASP A 169 -6.02 -21.73 3.11
CA ASP A 169 -4.94 -21.99 4.07
C ASP A 169 -3.65 -22.42 3.34
N ASN A 170 -3.79 -23.13 2.21
CA ASN A 170 -2.69 -23.49 1.32
C ASN A 170 -2.94 -22.94 -0.11
N PRO A 171 -2.38 -21.78 -0.45
CA PRO A 171 -2.54 -21.17 -1.77
C PRO A 171 -1.99 -22.02 -2.92
N THR A 172 -0.95 -22.80 -2.66
CA THR A 172 -0.31 -23.66 -3.69
C THR A 172 -1.23 -24.80 -4.11
N ASP A 173 -1.83 -25.47 -3.14
CA ASP A 173 -2.75 -26.57 -3.42
C ASP A 173 -4.05 -26.05 -4.05
N TYR A 174 -4.57 -24.93 -3.56
CA TYR A 174 -5.73 -24.28 -4.16
C TYR A 174 -5.50 -23.95 -5.64
N LYS A 175 -4.33 -23.40 -5.99
CA LYS A 175 -3.97 -23.10 -7.37
C LYS A 175 -3.91 -24.35 -8.25
N LYS A 176 -3.40 -25.49 -7.73
CA LYS A 176 -3.40 -26.77 -8.46
C LYS A 176 -4.83 -27.25 -8.75
N HIS A 177 -5.71 -27.21 -7.74
CA HIS A 177 -7.11 -27.61 -7.89
C HIS A 177 -7.87 -26.69 -8.85
N LEU A 178 -7.68 -25.37 -8.74
CA LEU A 178 -8.27 -24.39 -9.63
C LEU A 178 -7.84 -24.62 -11.10
N ASN A 179 -6.55 -24.87 -11.34
CA ASN A 179 -6.05 -25.14 -12.68
C ASN A 179 -6.58 -26.45 -13.29
N ARG A 180 -6.96 -27.44 -12.47
CA ARG A 180 -7.64 -28.66 -12.94
C ARG A 180 -9.09 -28.35 -13.29
N ALA A 181 -9.83 -27.69 -12.42
CA ALA A 181 -11.22 -27.32 -12.63
C ALA A 181 -11.48 -26.38 -13.83
N ILE A 182 -10.47 -25.69 -14.32
CA ILE A 182 -10.58 -24.83 -15.53
C ILE A 182 -10.32 -25.65 -16.81
N LYS A 183 -9.64 -26.79 -16.70
CA LYS A 183 -9.31 -27.64 -17.86
C LYS A 183 -10.38 -28.69 -18.18
N ASP A 184 -11.20 -29.02 -17.21
CA ASP A 184 -12.36 -29.89 -17.31
C ASP A 184 -13.60 -29.09 -17.78
#